data_3ae97fb6e1b12e67872b05a620d282e5
#
_entry.id   3ae97fb6e1b12e67872b05a620d282e5
#
_cell.length_a   1.000
_cell.length_b   1.000
_cell.length_c   1.000
_cell.angle_alpha   90.00
_cell.angle_beta   90.00
_cell.angle_gamma   90.00
#
_symmetry.space_group_name_H-M   'P 1'
#
loop_
_entity.id
_entity.type
_entity.pdbx_description
1 polymer ?
#
loop_
_entity_poly.entity_id
_entity_poly.type
_entity_poly.pdbx_seq_one_letter_code
_entity_poly.pdbx_strand_id
1 'polypeptide(L)'
;MLMPTPPELLQATADSDPAETREWRDALDTLVAAAGPERARFMLDRLVEHVRATGIAWRPELATPYQNSIPVQAQPNFPGDLAIEERLASLMRWNALAMVARANAAYGELGGHIASYASAADLFEVGFNHFFHARNDATGHGGDLVFFQPHSAPGVYARAFLEGRLSENDLNYYRRELGARAAGARGLSSYPHPYLMPDFWQFPTGSMGIGPISSIYQARFMRYLSHRNLLDCEGRKVWGVFGDGEMDEPESMSALTLAAREGLDNLVWVVNCNLQRLDGPVRGNGRIIDELDRKSTRLN
;
A
#
# COMPACT_ATOMS: atom_id res chain seq x y z
N MET A 1 -3.30 -4.94 38.34
CA MET A 1 -2.03 -4.86 37.62
C MET A 1 -2.11 -3.61 36.74
N LEU A 2 -1.46 -2.53 37.17
CA LEU A 2 -1.52 -1.22 36.50
C LEU A 2 -0.77 -1.30 35.18
N MET A 3 -1.42 -0.93 34.09
CA MET A 3 -0.79 -0.75 32.78
C MET A 3 0.32 0.30 32.89
N PRO A 4 1.49 0.10 32.32
CA PRO A 4 2.52 1.14 32.26
C PRO A 4 2.01 2.30 31.39
N THR A 5 2.18 3.50 31.93
CA THR A 5 1.92 4.77 31.21
C THR A 5 2.74 4.80 29.92
N PRO A 6 2.16 5.25 28.78
CA PRO A 6 2.93 5.40 27.54
C PRO A 6 4.16 6.32 27.77
N PRO A 7 5.30 6.05 27.14
CA PRO A 7 6.44 6.93 27.23
C PRO A 7 6.03 8.34 26.77
N GLU A 8 6.40 9.33 27.57
CA GLU A 8 6.18 10.75 27.32
C GLU A 8 6.52 11.06 25.87
N LEU A 9 5.52 11.49 25.12
CA LEU A 9 5.69 12.18 23.85
C LEU A 9 6.74 13.25 24.10
N LEU A 10 7.86 13.20 23.38
CA LEU A 10 8.92 14.19 23.41
C LEU A 10 8.27 15.57 23.43
N GLN A 11 8.31 16.22 24.58
CA GLN A 11 7.90 17.61 24.71
C GLN A 11 8.76 18.38 23.73
N ALA A 12 8.13 19.00 22.73
CA ALA A 12 8.79 20.02 21.94
C ALA A 12 9.43 20.98 22.93
N THR A 13 10.75 21.08 22.95
CA THR A 13 11.46 22.02 23.81
C THR A 13 10.88 23.39 23.49
N ALA A 14 10.33 24.06 24.51
CA ALA A 14 9.80 25.41 24.34
C ALA A 14 10.85 26.28 23.69
N ASP A 15 10.47 27.04 22.67
CA ASP A 15 11.36 27.97 21.99
C ASP A 15 11.95 28.96 23.01
N SER A 16 13.25 28.90 23.19
CA SER A 16 13.97 29.73 24.17
C SER A 16 14.10 31.19 23.75
N ASP A 17 14.03 31.48 22.45
CA ASP A 17 14.04 32.82 21.88
C ASP A 17 13.14 32.94 20.64
N PRO A 18 11.83 33.17 20.83
CA PRO A 18 10.89 33.30 19.71
C PRO A 18 11.15 34.49 18.80
N ALA A 19 11.94 35.49 19.25
CA ALA A 19 12.30 36.64 18.44
C ALA A 19 13.40 36.27 17.44
N GLU A 20 14.45 35.61 17.90
CA GLU A 20 15.53 35.09 17.05
C GLU A 20 14.98 34.06 16.03
N THR A 21 14.10 33.15 16.46
CA THR A 21 13.46 32.17 15.57
C THR A 21 12.68 32.84 14.44
N ARG A 22 12.01 33.97 14.71
CA ARG A 22 11.32 34.74 13.67
C ARG A 22 12.31 35.40 12.70
N GLU A 23 13.38 35.98 13.20
CA GLU A 23 14.40 36.60 12.35
C GLU A 23 14.99 35.61 11.35
N TRP A 24 15.30 34.38 11.79
CA TRP A 24 15.78 33.31 10.90
C TRP A 24 14.75 32.91 9.83
N ARG A 25 13.47 32.84 10.19
CA ARG A 25 12.40 32.55 9.23
C ARG A 25 12.24 33.68 8.22
N ASP A 26 12.21 34.92 8.67
CA ASP A 26 12.06 36.09 7.80
C ASP A 26 13.27 36.23 6.85
N ALA A 27 14.47 35.88 7.30
CA ALA A 27 15.68 35.84 6.47
C ALA A 27 15.55 34.78 5.36
N LEU A 28 15.00 33.58 5.67
CA LEU A 28 14.76 32.55 4.69
C LEU A 28 13.69 32.98 3.68
N ASP A 29 12.59 33.55 4.14
CA ASP A 29 11.51 34.04 3.28
C ASP A 29 12.01 35.15 2.33
N THR A 30 12.84 36.04 2.84
CA THR A 30 13.50 37.08 2.03
C THR A 30 14.43 36.47 0.97
N LEU A 31 15.18 35.42 1.32
CA LEU A 31 16.04 34.71 0.38
C LEU A 31 15.23 34.05 -0.73
N VAL A 32 14.13 33.37 -0.37
CA VAL A 32 13.22 32.77 -1.35
C VAL A 32 12.65 33.81 -2.29
N ALA A 33 12.18 34.94 -1.76
CA ALA A 33 11.62 36.05 -2.54
C ALA A 33 12.63 36.68 -3.49
N ALA A 34 13.89 36.86 -3.04
CA ALA A 34 14.93 37.55 -3.80
C ALA A 34 15.67 36.66 -4.80
N ALA A 35 15.91 35.41 -4.47
CA ALA A 35 16.79 34.52 -5.24
C ALA A 35 16.15 33.16 -5.63
N GLY A 36 14.90 32.95 -5.29
CA GLY A 36 14.13 31.77 -5.62
C GLY A 36 14.40 30.54 -4.73
N PRO A 37 13.55 29.51 -4.84
CA PRO A 37 13.59 28.32 -3.98
C PRO A 37 14.87 27.49 -4.13
N GLU A 38 15.49 27.48 -5.31
CA GLU A 38 16.75 26.74 -5.53
C GLU A 38 17.91 27.30 -4.71
N ARG A 39 17.99 28.63 -4.58
CA ARG A 39 19.00 29.26 -3.75
C ARG A 39 18.74 29.00 -2.26
N ALA A 40 17.50 29.00 -1.84
CA ALA A 40 17.12 28.64 -0.47
C ALA A 40 17.50 27.19 -0.15
N ARG A 41 17.20 26.25 -1.03
CA ARG A 41 17.62 24.84 -0.89
C ARG A 41 19.14 24.73 -0.74
N PHE A 42 19.91 25.36 -1.62
CA PHE A 42 21.36 25.36 -1.53
C PHE A 42 21.88 25.88 -0.18
N MET A 43 21.28 26.95 0.33
CA MET A 43 21.68 27.52 1.63
C MET A 43 21.34 26.56 2.79
N LEU A 44 20.18 25.93 2.78
CA LEU A 44 19.81 24.94 3.77
C LEU A 44 20.77 23.75 3.77
N ASP A 45 21.16 23.24 2.60
CA ASP A 45 22.14 22.17 2.47
C ASP A 45 23.50 22.57 3.08
N ARG A 46 23.97 23.81 2.84
CA ARG A 46 25.22 24.33 3.43
C ARG A 46 25.12 24.47 4.94
N LEU A 47 23.98 24.91 5.48
CA LEU A 47 23.76 24.97 6.92
C LEU A 47 23.78 23.55 7.54
N VAL A 48 23.17 22.57 6.91
CA VAL A 48 23.21 21.18 7.38
C VAL A 48 24.64 20.62 7.37
N GLU A 49 25.42 20.91 6.34
CA GLU A 49 26.84 20.51 6.31
C GLU A 49 27.64 21.18 7.42
N HIS A 50 27.40 22.45 7.65
CA HIS A 50 28.07 23.21 8.73
C HIS A 50 27.72 22.62 10.10
N VAL A 51 26.45 22.34 10.36
CA VAL A 51 26.00 21.71 11.61
C VAL A 51 26.70 20.36 11.82
N ARG A 52 26.85 19.57 10.78
CA ARG A 52 27.59 18.29 10.85
C ARG A 52 29.08 18.49 11.15
N ALA A 53 29.69 19.48 10.52
CA ALA A 53 31.11 19.77 10.71
C ALA A 53 31.41 20.31 12.13
N THR A 54 30.46 21.01 12.73
CA THR A 54 30.61 21.56 14.11
C THR A 54 30.28 20.55 15.20
N GLY A 55 29.88 19.33 14.84
CA GLY A 55 29.57 18.27 15.81
C GLY A 55 28.26 18.46 16.57
N ILE A 56 27.41 19.39 16.15
CA ILE A 56 26.07 19.56 16.72
C ILE A 56 25.26 18.32 16.41
N ALA A 57 24.75 17.66 17.44
CA ALA A 57 23.90 16.47 17.31
C ALA A 57 22.50 16.88 16.81
N TRP A 58 22.41 17.29 15.55
CA TRP A 58 21.14 17.60 14.89
C TRP A 58 20.75 16.52 13.89
N ARG A 59 19.55 16.07 14.00
CA ARG A 59 18.89 15.27 12.97
C ARG A 59 17.58 15.97 12.63
N PRO A 60 17.26 16.15 11.34
CA PRO A 60 15.93 16.65 10.99
C PRO A 60 14.90 15.75 11.65
N GLU A 61 13.96 16.30 12.37
CA GLU A 61 12.76 15.57 12.72
C GLU A 61 12.07 15.23 11.40
N LEU A 62 12.06 13.93 11.09
CA LEU A 62 11.44 13.40 9.88
C LEU A 62 9.91 13.31 10.03
N ALA A 63 9.33 14.02 10.97
CA ALA A 63 7.90 14.20 11.10
C ALA A 63 7.45 15.31 10.16
N THR A 64 7.35 15.00 8.87
CA THR A 64 6.54 15.84 8.00
C THR A 64 5.09 15.69 8.45
N PRO A 65 4.37 16.79 8.74
CA PRO A 65 2.94 16.70 8.94
C PRO A 65 2.36 16.07 7.67
N TYR A 66 1.73 14.91 7.82
CA TYR A 66 1.11 14.21 6.71
C TYR A 66 0.09 15.13 6.05
N GLN A 67 0.40 15.61 4.88
CA GLN A 67 -0.46 16.50 4.11
C GLN A 67 -0.72 15.87 2.74
N ASN A 68 -1.99 15.88 2.33
CA ASN A 68 -2.31 15.54 0.97
C ASN A 68 -1.60 16.51 0.00
N SER A 69 -0.95 15.97 -1.01
CA SER A 69 -0.30 16.78 -2.05
C SER A 69 -1.31 17.56 -2.91
N ILE A 70 -2.57 17.09 -2.95
CA ILE A 70 -3.67 17.76 -3.62
C ILE A 70 -4.59 18.37 -2.54
N PRO A 71 -4.70 19.70 -2.44
CA PRO A 71 -5.61 20.33 -1.49
C PRO A 71 -7.07 20.05 -1.86
N VAL A 72 -7.97 20.04 -0.86
CA VAL A 72 -9.40 19.71 -1.05
C VAL A 72 -10.05 20.55 -2.16
N GLN A 73 -9.66 21.81 -2.28
CA GLN A 73 -10.21 22.74 -3.29
C GLN A 73 -9.79 22.38 -4.73
N ALA A 74 -8.71 21.63 -4.88
CA ALA A 74 -8.18 21.18 -6.18
C ALA A 74 -8.55 19.72 -6.50
N GLN A 75 -9.29 19.05 -5.62
CA GLN A 75 -9.74 17.68 -5.88
C GLN A 75 -10.74 17.67 -7.03
N PRO A 76 -10.59 16.77 -8.01
CA PRO A 76 -11.61 16.54 -9.01
C PRO A 76 -12.88 16.00 -8.38
N ASN A 77 -14.02 16.20 -9.05
CA ASN A 77 -15.26 15.58 -8.64
C ASN A 77 -15.12 14.05 -8.65
N PHE A 78 -15.74 13.39 -7.68
CA PHE A 78 -15.78 11.95 -7.62
C PHE A 78 -16.41 11.38 -8.90
N PRO A 79 -15.75 10.44 -9.61
CA PRO A 79 -16.19 10.02 -10.95
C PRO A 79 -17.34 9.01 -10.94
N GLY A 80 -17.64 8.41 -9.76
CA GLY A 80 -18.66 7.38 -9.59
C GLY A 80 -19.94 7.86 -8.92
N ASP A 81 -20.82 6.92 -8.60
CA ASP A 81 -21.97 7.13 -7.74
C ASP A 81 -21.61 6.75 -6.30
N LEU A 82 -21.37 7.76 -5.48
CA LEU A 82 -20.91 7.58 -4.11
C LEU A 82 -21.88 6.74 -3.27
N ALA A 83 -23.19 6.90 -3.45
CA ALA A 83 -24.19 6.14 -2.70
C ALA A 83 -24.18 4.65 -3.06
N ILE A 84 -23.98 4.31 -4.32
CA ILE A 84 -23.82 2.94 -4.78
C ILE A 84 -22.51 2.36 -4.23
N GLU A 85 -21.42 3.09 -4.31
CA GLU A 85 -20.11 2.61 -3.88
C GLU A 85 -20.00 2.44 -2.36
N GLU A 86 -20.58 3.32 -1.56
CA GLU A 86 -20.71 3.15 -0.11
C GLU A 86 -21.48 1.86 0.25
N ARG A 87 -22.54 1.56 -0.52
CA ARG A 87 -23.29 0.33 -0.34
C ARG A 87 -22.47 -0.90 -0.73
N LEU A 88 -21.72 -0.86 -1.82
CA LEU A 88 -20.82 -1.94 -2.25
C LEU A 88 -19.72 -2.17 -1.20
N ALA A 89 -19.08 -1.12 -0.72
CA ALA A 89 -18.06 -1.19 0.33
C ALA A 89 -18.62 -1.85 1.61
N SER A 90 -19.85 -1.48 2.00
CA SER A 90 -20.52 -2.07 3.15
C SER A 90 -20.82 -3.56 2.94
N LEU A 91 -21.27 -3.95 1.76
CA LEU A 91 -21.54 -5.37 1.41
C LEU A 91 -20.25 -6.19 1.39
N MET A 92 -19.16 -5.65 0.82
CA MET A 92 -17.87 -6.32 0.81
C MET A 92 -17.36 -6.56 2.23
N ARG A 93 -17.38 -5.54 3.08
CA ARG A 93 -16.97 -5.64 4.50
C ARG A 93 -17.80 -6.66 5.26
N TRP A 94 -19.12 -6.63 5.07
CA TRP A 94 -20.02 -7.59 5.70
C TRP A 94 -19.75 -9.01 5.24
N ASN A 95 -19.62 -9.26 3.94
CA ASN A 95 -19.39 -10.58 3.39
C ASN A 95 -18.04 -11.15 3.83
N ALA A 96 -16.99 -10.34 3.85
CA ALA A 96 -15.69 -10.75 4.35
C ALA A 96 -15.75 -11.13 5.84
N LEU A 97 -16.39 -10.31 6.67
CA LEU A 97 -16.57 -10.59 8.10
C LEU A 97 -17.43 -11.86 8.30
N ALA A 98 -18.54 -11.97 7.61
CA ALA A 98 -19.45 -13.12 7.75
C ALA A 98 -18.76 -14.44 7.36
N MET A 99 -17.99 -14.44 6.27
CA MET A 99 -17.22 -15.61 5.82
C MET A 99 -16.21 -16.04 6.90
N VAL A 100 -15.43 -15.12 7.44
CA VAL A 100 -14.42 -15.39 8.48
C VAL A 100 -15.07 -15.83 9.78
N ALA A 101 -16.12 -15.14 10.23
CA ALA A 101 -16.82 -15.45 11.47
C ALA A 101 -17.50 -16.83 11.41
N ARG A 102 -18.18 -17.15 10.32
CA ARG A 102 -18.80 -18.49 10.11
C ARG A 102 -17.76 -19.60 10.14
N ALA A 103 -16.63 -19.42 9.46
CA ALA A 103 -15.56 -20.42 9.43
C ALA A 103 -14.98 -20.65 10.85
N ASN A 104 -14.71 -19.58 11.60
CA ASN A 104 -14.19 -19.72 12.96
C ASN A 104 -15.21 -20.31 13.94
N ALA A 105 -16.49 -19.96 13.84
CA ALA A 105 -17.55 -20.53 14.66
C ALA A 105 -17.73 -22.04 14.42
N ALA A 106 -17.59 -22.49 13.17
CA ALA A 106 -17.81 -23.90 12.80
C ALA A 106 -16.59 -24.80 13.05
N TYR A 107 -15.37 -24.27 12.94
CA TYR A 107 -14.13 -25.08 12.86
C TYR A 107 -13.03 -24.63 13.81
N GLY A 108 -13.35 -23.76 14.77
CA GLY A 108 -12.39 -23.22 15.73
C GLY A 108 -11.50 -22.12 15.13
N GLU A 109 -10.30 -21.97 15.63
CA GLU A 109 -9.42 -20.85 15.36
C GLU A 109 -8.76 -20.90 13.97
N LEU A 110 -9.54 -20.82 12.89
CA LEU A 110 -9.02 -20.74 11.53
C LEU A 110 -8.33 -19.39 11.23
N GLY A 111 -8.65 -18.34 12.02
CA GLY A 111 -8.17 -16.98 11.77
C GLY A 111 -8.84 -16.34 10.54
N GLY A 112 -8.22 -15.34 9.93
CA GLY A 112 -8.78 -14.71 8.74
C GLY A 112 -8.31 -13.27 8.50
N HIS A 113 -7.49 -12.70 9.38
CA HIS A 113 -6.86 -11.37 9.21
C HIS A 113 -7.83 -10.24 8.82
N ILE A 114 -9.06 -10.29 9.35
CA ILE A 114 -10.13 -9.36 8.95
C ILE A 114 -9.76 -7.89 9.24
N ALA A 115 -8.95 -7.63 10.27
CA ALA A 115 -8.48 -6.29 10.58
C ALA A 115 -7.58 -5.71 9.48
N SER A 116 -6.72 -6.53 8.87
CA SER A 116 -5.88 -6.11 7.75
C SER A 116 -6.73 -5.71 6.54
N TYR A 117 -7.75 -6.52 6.22
CA TYR A 117 -8.69 -6.15 5.17
C TYR A 117 -9.49 -4.90 5.54
N ALA A 118 -9.99 -4.78 6.77
CA ALA A 118 -10.79 -3.64 7.18
C ALA A 118 -10.05 -2.31 7.02
N SER A 119 -8.73 -2.29 7.29
CA SER A 119 -7.91 -1.09 7.08
C SER A 119 -7.68 -0.75 5.61
N ALA A 120 -7.70 -1.74 4.71
CA ALA A 120 -7.47 -1.58 3.28
C ALA A 120 -8.77 -1.58 2.44
N ALA A 121 -9.94 -1.71 3.07
CA ALA A 121 -11.19 -1.97 2.36
C ALA A 121 -11.53 -0.89 1.33
N ASP A 122 -11.36 0.38 1.67
CA ASP A 122 -11.63 1.49 0.76
C ASP A 122 -10.61 1.55 -0.39
N LEU A 123 -9.35 1.18 -0.14
CA LEU A 123 -8.33 1.08 -1.19
C LEU A 123 -8.71 0.01 -2.23
N PHE A 124 -9.20 -1.14 -1.76
CA PHE A 124 -9.67 -2.20 -2.67
C PHE A 124 -10.93 -1.81 -3.40
N GLU A 125 -11.90 -1.18 -2.72
CA GLU A 125 -13.15 -0.75 -3.36
C GLU A 125 -12.87 0.23 -4.50
N VAL A 126 -12.09 1.27 -4.22
CA VAL A 126 -11.68 2.25 -5.23
C VAL A 126 -10.84 1.60 -6.33
N GLY A 127 -9.94 0.68 -5.97
CA GLY A 127 -9.13 -0.09 -6.91
C GLY A 127 -10.00 -0.88 -7.90
N PHE A 128 -10.97 -1.64 -7.39
CA PHE A 128 -11.87 -2.45 -8.23
C PHE A 128 -12.81 -1.61 -9.10
N ASN A 129 -13.28 -0.48 -8.60
CA ASN A 129 -14.27 0.32 -9.31
C ASN A 129 -13.65 1.26 -10.35
N HIS A 130 -12.42 1.75 -10.12
CA HIS A 130 -11.89 2.86 -10.91
C HIS A 130 -10.49 2.63 -11.50
N PHE A 131 -9.71 1.69 -10.98
CA PHE A 131 -8.30 1.58 -11.36
C PHE A 131 -7.88 0.22 -11.94
N PHE A 132 -8.40 -0.88 -11.44
CA PHE A 132 -8.02 -2.21 -11.95
C PHE A 132 -8.84 -2.54 -13.19
N HIS A 133 -8.20 -2.58 -14.34
CA HIS A 133 -8.85 -2.88 -15.59
C HIS A 133 -8.86 -4.39 -15.85
N ALA A 134 -10.04 -4.95 -16.01
CA ALA A 134 -10.19 -6.32 -16.48
C ALA A 134 -9.83 -6.44 -17.96
N ARG A 135 -9.58 -7.67 -18.42
CA ARG A 135 -9.44 -7.94 -19.84
C ARG A 135 -10.71 -7.51 -20.58
N ASN A 136 -10.52 -6.79 -21.67
CA ASN A 136 -11.60 -6.31 -22.52
C ASN A 136 -11.27 -6.59 -23.97
N ASP A 137 -11.85 -7.62 -24.54
CA ASP A 137 -11.59 -8.04 -25.92
C ASP A 137 -12.12 -7.03 -26.95
N ALA A 138 -13.12 -6.21 -26.59
CA ALA A 138 -13.65 -5.18 -27.49
C ALA A 138 -12.67 -4.01 -27.69
N THR A 139 -11.86 -3.70 -26.68
CA THR A 139 -10.82 -2.65 -26.77
C THR A 139 -9.44 -3.20 -27.01
N GLY A 140 -9.26 -4.53 -27.00
CA GLY A 140 -7.97 -5.18 -27.07
C GLY A 140 -7.15 -5.12 -25.78
N HIS A 141 -7.67 -4.53 -24.69
CA HIS A 141 -6.95 -4.41 -23.43
C HIS A 141 -6.79 -5.77 -22.75
N GLY A 142 -5.55 -6.23 -22.57
CA GLY A 142 -5.22 -7.55 -22.03
C GLY A 142 -5.48 -7.73 -20.53
N GLY A 143 -5.97 -6.69 -19.85
CA GLY A 143 -6.20 -6.65 -18.39
C GLY A 143 -4.96 -6.34 -17.59
N ASP A 144 -5.14 -5.66 -16.47
CA ASP A 144 -4.09 -5.38 -15.50
C ASP A 144 -3.71 -6.63 -14.70
N LEU A 145 -2.57 -6.58 -14.06
CA LEU A 145 -2.09 -7.61 -13.17
C LEU A 145 -2.05 -7.06 -11.74
N VAL A 146 -2.60 -7.79 -10.76
CA VAL A 146 -2.71 -7.30 -9.40
C VAL A 146 -2.07 -8.26 -8.41
N PHE A 147 -1.08 -7.77 -7.68
CA PHE A 147 -0.50 -8.42 -6.51
C PHE A 147 -1.28 -7.97 -5.27
N PHE A 148 -2.17 -8.81 -4.81
CA PHE A 148 -3.01 -8.50 -3.65
C PHE A 148 -2.27 -8.75 -2.35
N GLN A 149 -2.42 -7.83 -1.39
CA GLN A 149 -1.95 -8.04 -0.02
C GLN A 149 -2.51 -9.36 0.52
N PRO A 150 -1.64 -10.28 0.99
CA PRO A 150 -2.08 -11.64 1.33
C PRO A 150 -3.12 -11.67 2.45
N HIS A 151 -2.95 -10.81 3.46
CA HIS A 151 -3.85 -10.72 4.61
C HIS A 151 -5.21 -10.08 4.28
N SER A 152 -5.35 -9.47 3.11
CA SER A 152 -6.61 -8.88 2.63
C SER A 152 -7.40 -9.81 1.70
N ALA A 153 -6.98 -11.06 1.51
CA ALA A 153 -7.69 -12.05 0.70
C ALA A 153 -9.19 -12.19 1.02
N PRO A 154 -9.67 -12.07 2.29
CA PRO A 154 -11.11 -12.07 2.57
C PRO A 154 -11.91 -11.05 1.78
N GLY A 155 -11.37 -9.84 1.59
CA GLY A 155 -12.01 -8.80 0.79
C GLY A 155 -12.09 -9.13 -0.70
N VAL A 156 -11.03 -9.74 -1.24
CA VAL A 156 -11.02 -10.16 -2.65
C VAL A 156 -12.04 -11.27 -2.89
N TYR A 157 -12.18 -12.21 -1.95
CA TYR A 157 -13.24 -13.23 -2.03
C TYR A 157 -14.63 -12.62 -1.92
N ALA A 158 -14.82 -11.66 -1.01
CA ALA A 158 -16.09 -10.95 -0.87
C ALA A 158 -16.48 -10.21 -2.15
N ARG A 159 -15.53 -9.55 -2.81
CA ARG A 159 -15.74 -8.91 -4.10
C ARG A 159 -16.10 -9.93 -5.19
N ALA A 160 -15.36 -11.00 -5.30
CA ALA A 160 -15.62 -12.07 -6.28
C ALA A 160 -16.98 -12.73 -6.08
N PHE A 161 -17.44 -12.83 -4.84
CA PHE A 161 -18.80 -13.30 -4.53
C PHE A 161 -19.87 -12.31 -5.03
N LEU A 162 -19.71 -11.02 -4.82
CA LEU A 162 -20.64 -10.01 -5.35
C LEU A 162 -20.68 -9.99 -6.87
N GLU A 163 -19.57 -10.28 -7.53
CA GLU A 163 -19.46 -10.40 -8.98
C GLU A 163 -19.99 -11.74 -9.54
N GLY A 164 -20.46 -12.64 -8.68
CA GLY A 164 -20.96 -13.95 -9.09
C GLY A 164 -19.86 -14.95 -9.53
N ARG A 165 -18.60 -14.66 -9.27
CA ARG A 165 -17.44 -15.53 -9.56
C ARG A 165 -17.24 -16.62 -8.52
N LEU A 166 -17.73 -16.42 -7.32
CA LEU A 166 -17.77 -17.38 -6.21
C LEU A 166 -19.21 -17.56 -5.75
N SER A 167 -19.53 -18.78 -5.30
CA SER A 167 -20.81 -19.11 -4.70
C SER A 167 -20.75 -19.02 -3.17
N GLU A 168 -21.92 -18.99 -2.50
CA GLU A 168 -21.98 -19.11 -1.05
C GLU A 168 -21.33 -20.42 -0.56
N ASN A 169 -21.49 -21.49 -1.34
CA ASN A 169 -20.87 -22.77 -1.01
C ASN A 169 -19.33 -22.66 -1.01
N ASP A 170 -18.73 -21.91 -1.96
CA ASP A 170 -17.28 -21.68 -1.96
C ASP A 170 -16.85 -20.91 -0.71
N LEU A 171 -17.59 -19.87 -0.30
CA LEU A 171 -17.30 -19.11 0.91
C LEU A 171 -17.34 -19.96 2.19
N ASN A 172 -18.19 -20.97 2.24
CA ASN A 172 -18.27 -21.89 3.37
C ASN A 172 -17.02 -22.76 3.53
N TYR A 173 -16.17 -22.84 2.49
CA TYR A 173 -14.89 -23.56 2.51
C TYR A 173 -13.68 -22.64 2.60
N TYR A 174 -13.87 -21.45 3.17
CA TYR A 174 -12.75 -20.54 3.47
C TYR A 174 -11.72 -21.21 4.38
N ARG A 175 -10.45 -21.22 3.95
CA ARG A 175 -9.32 -21.93 4.60
C ARG A 175 -9.53 -23.43 4.82
N ARG A 176 -10.32 -24.05 3.97
CA ARG A 176 -10.68 -25.47 4.09
C ARG A 176 -10.55 -26.22 2.78
N GLU A 177 -9.46 -26.05 2.10
CA GLU A 177 -9.20 -26.59 0.75
C GLU A 177 -9.36 -28.12 0.69
N LEU A 178 -8.86 -28.83 1.71
CA LEU A 178 -8.98 -30.30 1.77
C LEU A 178 -10.43 -30.76 1.95
N GLY A 179 -11.17 -30.09 2.83
CA GLY A 179 -12.59 -30.39 3.06
C GLY A 179 -13.45 -30.06 1.84
N ALA A 180 -13.16 -28.99 1.14
CA ALA A 180 -13.85 -28.58 -0.07
C ALA A 180 -13.70 -29.63 -1.18
N ARG A 181 -12.49 -30.14 -1.40
CA ARG A 181 -12.22 -31.16 -2.42
C ARG A 181 -13.05 -32.42 -2.19
N ALA A 182 -13.18 -32.88 -0.94
CA ALA A 182 -13.97 -34.02 -0.58
C ALA A 182 -15.47 -33.79 -0.81
N ALA A 183 -15.96 -32.57 -0.71
CA ALA A 183 -17.34 -32.16 -0.91
C ALA A 183 -17.67 -31.71 -2.33
N GLY A 184 -16.72 -31.77 -3.26
CA GLY A 184 -16.90 -31.29 -4.63
C GLY A 184 -17.06 -29.75 -4.73
N ALA A 185 -16.61 -29.01 -3.71
CA ALA A 185 -16.63 -27.56 -3.68
C ALA A 185 -15.24 -26.97 -3.96
N ARG A 186 -15.19 -25.66 -4.25
CA ARG A 186 -13.94 -24.91 -4.34
C ARG A 186 -13.48 -24.51 -2.94
N GLY A 187 -12.28 -24.92 -2.55
CA GLY A 187 -11.65 -24.41 -1.33
C GLY A 187 -11.05 -23.04 -1.56
N LEU A 188 -11.28 -22.12 -0.65
CA LEU A 188 -10.67 -20.80 -0.71
C LEU A 188 -9.38 -20.78 0.13
N SER A 189 -8.25 -20.56 -0.53
CA SER A 189 -6.93 -20.55 0.12
C SER A 189 -6.79 -19.41 1.13
N SER A 190 -5.95 -19.63 2.15
CA SER A 190 -5.70 -18.63 3.20
C SER A 190 -5.13 -17.33 2.63
N TYR A 191 -4.29 -17.46 1.60
CA TYR A 191 -3.60 -16.37 0.91
C TYR A 191 -3.69 -16.58 -0.60
N PRO A 192 -3.41 -15.56 -1.41
CA PRO A 192 -3.25 -15.73 -2.85
C PRO A 192 -2.29 -16.86 -3.18
N HIS A 193 -2.78 -17.89 -3.84
CA HIS A 193 -2.04 -19.10 -4.13
C HIS A 193 -2.45 -19.70 -5.48
N PRO A 194 -1.77 -19.37 -6.59
CA PRO A 194 -2.13 -19.83 -7.93
C PRO A 194 -2.15 -21.34 -8.09
N TYR A 195 -1.32 -22.08 -7.37
CA TYR A 195 -1.32 -23.54 -7.42
C TYR A 195 -2.59 -24.17 -6.83
N LEU A 196 -3.13 -23.58 -5.76
CA LEU A 196 -4.37 -24.08 -5.14
C LEU A 196 -5.63 -23.57 -5.86
N MET A 197 -5.57 -22.39 -6.43
CA MET A 197 -6.67 -21.74 -7.14
C MET A 197 -6.17 -21.12 -8.46
N PRO A 198 -5.81 -21.95 -9.46
CA PRO A 198 -5.15 -21.49 -10.70
C PRO A 198 -6.03 -20.57 -11.57
N ASP A 199 -7.34 -20.74 -11.51
CA ASP A 199 -8.31 -19.93 -12.27
C ASP A 199 -8.74 -18.66 -11.52
N PHE A 200 -8.16 -18.39 -10.34
CA PHE A 200 -8.55 -17.27 -9.50
C PHE A 200 -7.37 -16.33 -9.17
N TRP A 201 -6.29 -16.88 -8.65
CA TRP A 201 -5.11 -16.11 -8.27
C TRP A 201 -4.05 -16.07 -9.36
N GLN A 202 -3.55 -14.88 -9.69
CA GLN A 202 -2.47 -14.72 -10.67
C GLN A 202 -1.09 -14.91 -10.03
N PHE A 203 -0.91 -14.40 -8.80
CA PHE A 203 0.40 -14.38 -8.13
C PHE A 203 0.33 -14.89 -6.70
N PRO A 204 1.37 -15.61 -6.23
CA PRO A 204 1.51 -15.95 -4.83
C PRO A 204 2.08 -14.76 -4.08
N THR A 205 1.37 -14.30 -3.05
CA THR A 205 1.80 -13.15 -2.23
C THR A 205 1.87 -13.47 -0.73
N GLY A 206 1.70 -14.75 -0.36
CA GLY A 206 1.64 -15.18 1.04
C GLY A 206 2.92 -14.96 1.84
N SER A 207 4.09 -14.99 1.19
CA SER A 207 5.37 -14.70 1.84
C SER A 207 5.65 -13.20 1.77
N MET A 208 5.84 -12.57 2.93
CA MET A 208 6.08 -11.13 3.04
C MET A 208 7.34 -10.73 2.27
N GLY A 209 7.27 -9.63 1.55
CA GLY A 209 8.35 -9.12 0.69
C GLY A 209 8.41 -9.70 -0.72
N ILE A 210 7.86 -10.90 -0.95
CA ILE A 210 7.88 -11.54 -2.27
C ILE A 210 6.91 -10.85 -3.25
N GLY A 211 5.77 -10.38 -2.77
CA GLY A 211 4.82 -9.62 -3.60
C GLY A 211 5.47 -8.36 -4.21
N PRO A 212 6.04 -7.47 -3.40
CA PRO A 212 6.72 -6.27 -3.88
C PRO A 212 7.80 -6.55 -4.92
N ILE A 213 8.78 -7.40 -4.60
CA ILE A 213 9.88 -7.69 -5.53
C ILE A 213 9.39 -8.36 -6.82
N SER A 214 8.45 -9.30 -6.73
CA SER A 214 7.90 -9.99 -7.89
C SER A 214 7.11 -9.05 -8.79
N SER A 215 6.40 -8.06 -8.23
CA SER A 215 5.67 -7.06 -9.03
C SER A 215 6.59 -6.21 -9.89
N ILE A 216 7.77 -5.86 -9.38
CA ILE A 216 8.82 -5.16 -10.15
C ILE A 216 9.31 -6.02 -11.31
N TYR A 217 9.65 -7.28 -11.05
CA TYR A 217 10.09 -8.19 -12.11
C TYR A 217 8.97 -8.47 -13.12
N GLN A 218 7.72 -8.54 -12.70
CA GLN A 218 6.58 -8.71 -13.60
C GLN A 218 6.41 -7.50 -14.52
N ALA A 219 6.48 -6.28 -13.98
CA ALA A 219 6.41 -5.06 -14.79
C ALA A 219 7.54 -4.99 -15.80
N ARG A 220 8.75 -5.33 -15.38
CA ARG A 220 9.93 -5.43 -16.26
C ARG A 220 9.75 -6.48 -17.36
N PHE A 221 9.22 -7.65 -17.00
CA PHE A 221 8.98 -8.73 -17.96
C PHE A 221 7.91 -8.34 -19.00
N MET A 222 6.86 -7.64 -18.62
CA MET A 222 5.86 -7.13 -19.57
C MET A 222 6.50 -6.19 -20.59
N ARG A 223 7.38 -5.28 -20.16
CA ARG A 223 8.14 -4.43 -21.11
C ARG A 223 9.04 -5.24 -22.04
N TYR A 224 9.71 -6.25 -21.51
CA TYR A 224 10.49 -7.17 -22.34
C TYR A 224 9.63 -7.83 -23.41
N LEU A 225 8.45 -8.34 -23.06
CA LEU A 225 7.54 -8.96 -24.02
C LEU A 225 7.10 -7.99 -25.13
N SER A 226 6.74 -6.75 -24.76
CA SER A 226 6.38 -5.71 -25.73
C SER A 226 7.56 -5.35 -26.64
N HIS A 227 8.75 -5.10 -26.09
CA HIS A 227 9.94 -4.76 -26.87
C HIS A 227 10.39 -5.88 -27.81
N ARG A 228 10.07 -7.12 -27.49
CA ARG A 228 10.34 -8.29 -28.33
C ARG A 228 9.19 -8.59 -29.31
N ASN A 229 8.11 -7.81 -29.31
CA ASN A 229 6.89 -8.06 -30.08
C ASN A 229 6.30 -9.47 -29.86
N LEU A 230 6.45 -10.01 -28.63
CA LEU A 230 5.90 -11.31 -28.23
C LEU A 230 4.49 -11.19 -27.68
N LEU A 231 4.20 -10.09 -27.02
CA LEU A 231 2.89 -9.77 -26.46
C LEU A 231 2.76 -8.24 -26.36
N ASP A 232 1.63 -7.72 -26.82
CA ASP A 232 1.30 -6.33 -26.60
C ASP A 232 0.84 -6.13 -25.14
N CYS A 233 1.58 -5.33 -24.40
CA CYS A 233 1.30 -4.95 -23.04
C CYS A 233 1.07 -3.43 -22.89
N GLU A 234 0.83 -2.71 -23.98
CA GLU A 234 0.59 -1.28 -23.95
C GLU A 234 -0.66 -0.96 -23.10
N GLY A 235 -0.56 0.09 -22.29
CA GLY A 235 -1.63 0.54 -21.39
C GLY A 235 -1.87 -0.34 -20.15
N ARG A 236 -1.35 -1.58 -20.11
CA ARG A 236 -1.53 -2.48 -18.98
C ARG A 236 -0.63 -2.09 -17.79
N LYS A 237 -1.17 -2.18 -16.60
CA LYS A 237 -0.44 -1.90 -15.35
C LYS A 237 -0.21 -3.18 -14.55
N VAL A 238 0.84 -3.14 -13.75
CA VAL A 238 1.06 -4.06 -12.64
C VAL A 238 0.78 -3.29 -11.35
N TRP A 239 -0.24 -3.68 -10.66
CA TRP A 239 -0.63 -3.11 -9.37
C TRP A 239 -0.10 -3.97 -8.25
N GLY A 240 0.49 -3.35 -7.24
CA GLY A 240 0.87 -4.01 -6.00
C GLY A 240 0.17 -3.33 -4.83
N VAL A 241 -0.65 -4.08 -4.09
CA VAL A 241 -1.27 -3.59 -2.84
C VAL A 241 -0.59 -4.30 -1.69
N PHE A 242 0.12 -3.55 -0.86
CA PHE A 242 0.99 -4.09 0.17
C PHE A 242 0.75 -3.42 1.52
N GLY A 243 1.11 -4.08 2.61
CA GLY A 243 1.12 -3.48 3.94
C GLY A 243 2.46 -2.82 4.26
N ASP A 244 2.44 -1.81 5.12
CA ASP A 244 3.64 -1.13 5.60
C ASP A 244 4.60 -2.07 6.37
N GLY A 245 4.05 -3.05 7.11
CA GLY A 245 4.83 -4.11 7.73
C GLY A 245 5.59 -4.99 6.73
N GLU A 246 5.03 -5.19 5.53
CA GLU A 246 5.69 -5.90 4.43
C GLU A 246 6.85 -5.11 3.84
N MET A 247 6.83 -3.79 3.94
CA MET A 247 7.91 -2.93 3.47
C MET A 247 9.18 -3.01 4.35
N ASP A 248 9.10 -3.58 5.54
CA ASP A 248 10.26 -3.84 6.40
C ASP A 248 11.11 -5.04 5.92
N GLU A 249 10.55 -5.88 5.05
CA GLU A 249 11.28 -7.00 4.50
C GLU A 249 12.37 -6.52 3.53
N PRO A 250 13.59 -7.06 3.61
CA PRO A 250 14.70 -6.67 2.73
C PRO A 250 14.34 -6.78 1.25
N GLU A 251 13.58 -7.80 0.87
CA GLU A 251 13.13 -8.05 -0.49
C GLU A 251 12.27 -6.92 -1.02
N SER A 252 11.37 -6.38 -0.19
CA SER A 252 10.47 -5.27 -0.58
C SER A 252 11.24 -4.03 -0.99
N MET A 253 12.30 -3.68 -0.24
CA MET A 253 13.03 -2.44 -0.43
C MET A 253 14.18 -2.55 -1.41
N SER A 254 14.73 -3.75 -1.60
CA SER A 254 15.96 -3.96 -2.38
C SER A 254 15.79 -3.67 -3.86
N ALA A 255 14.60 -3.87 -4.41
CA ALA A 255 14.34 -3.75 -5.85
C ALA A 255 13.74 -2.39 -6.26
N LEU A 256 13.44 -1.47 -5.34
CA LEU A 256 12.91 -0.14 -5.66
C LEU A 256 13.83 0.64 -6.61
N THR A 257 15.14 0.58 -6.37
CA THR A 257 16.14 1.23 -7.23
C THR A 257 16.15 0.66 -8.65
N LEU A 258 15.83 -0.62 -8.82
CA LEU A 258 15.71 -1.25 -10.13
C LEU A 258 14.52 -0.67 -10.90
N ALA A 259 13.36 -0.58 -10.25
CA ALA A 259 12.15 -0.04 -10.85
C ALA A 259 12.35 1.40 -11.35
N ALA A 260 12.96 2.24 -10.52
CA ALA A 260 13.27 3.63 -10.87
C ALA A 260 14.31 3.73 -12.00
N ARG A 261 15.42 2.99 -11.91
CA ARG A 261 16.48 3.01 -12.93
C ARG A 261 15.98 2.57 -14.30
N GLU A 262 15.08 1.61 -14.36
CA GLU A 262 14.49 1.13 -15.61
C GLU A 262 13.24 1.92 -16.02
N GLY A 263 12.83 2.93 -15.22
CA GLY A 263 11.69 3.77 -15.49
C GLY A 263 10.40 2.97 -15.68
N LEU A 264 10.07 2.02 -14.80
CA LEU A 264 8.91 1.13 -14.93
C LEU A 264 7.60 1.89 -14.64
N ASP A 265 7.14 2.69 -15.60
CA ASP A 265 5.90 3.48 -15.51
C ASP A 265 4.61 2.64 -15.59
N ASN A 266 4.75 1.36 -15.90
CA ASN A 266 3.68 0.38 -15.85
C ASN A 266 3.50 -0.30 -14.47
N LEU A 267 4.28 0.11 -13.45
CA LEU A 267 4.20 -0.39 -12.08
C LEU A 267 3.56 0.66 -11.17
N VAL A 268 2.59 0.25 -10.37
CA VAL A 268 1.97 1.10 -9.34
C VAL A 268 1.91 0.34 -8.02
N TRP A 269 2.47 0.93 -6.98
CA TRP A 269 2.36 0.41 -5.62
C TRP A 269 1.41 1.26 -4.78
N VAL A 270 0.52 0.58 -4.07
CA VAL A 270 -0.35 1.16 -3.04
C VAL A 270 0.03 0.53 -1.71
N VAL A 271 0.63 1.31 -0.83
CA VAL A 271 1.06 0.84 0.50
C VAL A 271 0.04 1.27 1.54
N ASN A 272 -0.64 0.29 2.15
CA ASN A 272 -1.56 0.53 3.25
C ASN A 272 -0.78 0.72 4.56
N CYS A 273 -0.61 1.96 4.98
CA CYS A 273 0.11 2.33 6.18
C CYS A 273 -0.82 2.36 7.41
N ASN A 274 -1.17 1.20 7.92
CA ASN A 274 -1.96 1.08 9.14
C ASN A 274 -1.11 1.01 10.43
N LEU A 275 0.22 1.05 10.30
CA LEU A 275 1.22 1.10 11.37
C LEU A 275 1.19 -0.14 12.28
N GLN A 276 0.66 -1.26 11.80
CA GLN A 276 0.49 -2.49 12.57
C GLN A 276 1.11 -3.70 11.88
N ARG A 277 1.69 -4.58 12.69
CA ARG A 277 2.06 -5.95 12.35
C ARG A 277 1.29 -6.94 13.20
N LEU A 278 1.44 -8.23 12.93
CA LEU A 278 0.83 -9.28 13.75
C LEU A 278 1.37 -9.29 15.19
N ASP A 279 2.64 -8.96 15.37
CA ASP A 279 3.38 -9.00 16.63
C ASP A 279 3.54 -7.64 17.32
N GLY A 280 2.99 -6.57 16.73
CA GLY A 280 3.07 -5.23 17.32
C GLY A 280 3.08 -4.09 16.29
N PRO A 281 3.43 -2.89 16.71
CA PRO A 281 3.53 -1.74 15.82
C PRO A 281 4.73 -1.86 14.87
N VAL A 282 4.60 -1.26 13.68
CA VAL A 282 5.69 -1.14 12.71
C VAL A 282 6.86 -0.36 13.32
N ARG A 283 8.10 -0.75 12.99
CA ARG A 283 9.31 -0.09 13.48
C ARG A 283 9.29 1.40 13.13
N GLY A 284 9.65 2.22 14.11
CA GLY A 284 9.71 3.67 13.94
C GLY A 284 8.35 4.36 13.94
N ASN A 285 7.26 3.60 14.15
CA ASN A 285 5.90 4.13 14.16
C ASN A 285 5.65 4.99 12.91
N GLY A 286 5.05 6.16 12.97
CA GLY A 286 4.78 7.00 11.80
C GLY A 286 5.97 7.33 10.87
N ARG A 287 7.21 7.06 11.27
CA ARG A 287 8.41 7.29 10.43
C ARG A 287 8.53 6.39 9.21
N ILE A 288 7.83 5.27 9.17
CA ILE A 288 7.85 4.38 7.99
C ILE A 288 7.30 5.09 6.75
N ILE A 289 6.28 5.91 6.91
CA ILE A 289 5.68 6.69 5.82
C ILE A 289 6.71 7.66 5.24
N ASP A 290 7.37 8.44 6.11
CA ASP A 290 8.40 9.39 5.70
C ASP A 290 9.61 8.69 5.06
N GLU A 291 9.97 7.51 5.55
CA GLU A 291 11.06 6.73 4.98
C GLU A 291 10.74 6.21 3.58
N LEU A 292 9.53 5.70 3.36
CA LEU A 292 9.05 5.24 2.06
C LEU A 292 8.95 6.40 1.07
N ASP A 293 8.38 7.54 1.48
CA ASP A 293 8.28 8.74 0.67
C ASP A 293 9.67 9.25 0.27
N ARG A 294 10.57 9.40 1.23
CA ARG A 294 11.93 9.86 0.96
C ARG A 294 12.70 8.91 0.03
N LYS A 295 12.50 7.60 0.15
CA LYS A 295 13.15 6.62 -0.74
C LYS A 295 12.57 6.69 -2.14
N SER A 296 11.26 6.79 -2.29
CA SER A 296 10.61 6.92 -3.59
C SER A 296 10.96 8.24 -4.29
N THR A 297 10.97 9.36 -3.57
CA THR A 297 11.27 10.68 -4.12
C THR A 297 12.74 10.86 -4.54
N ARG A 298 13.68 10.17 -3.88
CA ARG A 298 15.11 10.22 -4.27
C ARG A 298 15.46 9.39 -5.48
N LEU A 299 14.54 8.59 -5.97
CA LEU A 299 14.73 7.71 -7.13
C LEU A 299 14.23 8.36 -8.45
N ASN A 300 13.56 9.48 -8.33
CA ASN A 300 13.17 10.37 -9.44
C ASN A 300 14.15 11.54 -9.53
#